data_ffc0300c90724ab19c27f500723fa861
#
_entry.id   ffc0300c90724ab19c27f500723fa861
#
_cell.length_a   1.000
_cell.length_b   1.000
_cell.length_c   1.000
_cell.angle_alpha   90.00
_cell.angle_beta   90.00
_cell.angle_gamma   90.00
#
_symmetry.space_group_name_H-M   'P 1'
#
loop_
_entity.id
_entity.type
_entity.pdbx_description
1 polymer ?
#
loop_
_entity_poly.entity_id
_entity_poly.type
_entity_poly.pdbx_seq_one_letter_code
_entity_poly.pdbx_strand_id
1 'polypeptide(L)'
;MLYNLLVPWASEWTALNVFRYITFRSMAAFITALVLSILLGPRFIAWLRRLKCGQHILHEVTAHACKEGTPTMGGLLMLFSLTVSLLLWADLGNFYIWQTLLVFWGFAAVGFWDDMTKLRHAENRGISGRAKLAGQLVVAVVAMLFLVMDPGYSSQLSIPFIKDWAPDLGPFYLSLIHISEPTRHA
;
A
#
# COMPACT_ATOMS: atom_id res chain seq x y z
N MET A 1 13.16 -8.68 8.05
CA MET A 1 13.89 -9.97 8.25
C MET A 1 15.39 -9.78 8.18
N LEU A 2 15.95 -9.33 7.06
CA LEU A 2 17.41 -9.16 6.93
C LEU A 2 18.00 -8.24 8.01
N TYR A 3 17.31 -7.16 8.36
CA TYR A 3 17.74 -6.28 9.44
C TYR A 3 17.95 -7.05 10.75
N ASN A 4 16.96 -7.77 11.21
CA ASN A 4 17.02 -8.48 12.50
C ASN A 4 17.98 -9.67 12.48
N LEU A 5 18.32 -10.17 11.28
CA LEU A 5 19.24 -11.31 11.11
C LEU A 5 20.70 -10.85 10.95
N LEU A 6 20.95 -9.75 10.25
CA LEU A 6 22.29 -9.31 9.90
C LEU A 6 22.90 -8.28 10.89
N VAL A 7 22.06 -7.46 11.51
CA VAL A 7 22.54 -6.44 12.46
C VAL A 7 23.26 -7.01 13.69
N PRO A 8 22.85 -8.15 14.28
CA PRO A 8 23.60 -8.76 15.38
C PRO A 8 25.03 -9.15 14.99
N TRP A 9 25.24 -9.55 13.72
CA TRP A 9 26.56 -9.95 13.20
C TRP A 9 27.42 -8.76 12.73
N ALA A 10 26.87 -7.56 12.75
CA ALA A 10 27.59 -6.34 12.36
C ALA A 10 28.73 -5.98 13.34
N SER A 11 28.73 -6.56 14.54
CA SER A 11 29.84 -6.44 15.51
C SER A 11 31.08 -7.19 15.06
N GLU A 12 30.91 -8.31 14.34
CA GLU A 12 32.01 -9.13 13.84
C GLU A 12 32.47 -8.70 12.43
N TRP A 13 31.51 -8.27 11.60
CA TRP A 13 31.76 -7.89 10.21
C TRP A 13 31.35 -6.44 9.93
N THR A 14 32.33 -5.55 9.85
CA THR A 14 32.13 -4.10 9.65
C THR A 14 31.28 -3.78 8.39
N ALA A 15 31.36 -4.60 7.35
CA ALA A 15 30.54 -4.44 6.14
C ALA A 15 29.05 -4.55 6.39
N LEU A 16 28.62 -5.32 7.40
CA LEU A 16 27.20 -5.47 7.75
C LEU A 16 26.63 -4.25 8.46
N ASN A 17 27.47 -3.30 8.89
CA ASN A 17 27.02 -2.07 9.54
C ASN A 17 26.18 -1.19 8.60
N VAL A 18 26.30 -1.37 7.28
CA VAL A 18 25.48 -0.69 6.26
C VAL A 18 23.98 -0.97 6.46
N PHE A 19 23.61 -2.15 6.94
CA PHE A 19 22.20 -2.52 7.18
C PHE A 19 21.55 -1.73 8.33
N ARG A 20 22.32 -1.04 9.16
CA ARG A 20 21.81 -0.15 10.22
C ARG A 20 21.22 1.13 9.64
N TYR A 21 21.73 1.61 8.50
CA TYR A 21 21.28 2.86 7.91
C TYR A 21 19.92 2.70 7.22
N ILE A 22 18.97 3.53 7.63
CA ILE A 22 17.60 3.51 7.10
C ILE A 22 17.59 3.86 5.60
N THR A 23 18.45 4.78 5.17
CA THR A 23 18.59 5.18 3.76
C THR A 23 19.01 4.01 2.88
N PHE A 24 19.98 3.22 3.31
CA PHE A 24 20.41 2.03 2.59
C PHE A 24 19.26 1.02 2.47
N ARG A 25 18.57 0.74 3.57
CA ARG A 25 17.45 -0.21 3.60
C ARG A 25 16.29 0.25 2.72
N SER A 26 15.95 1.54 2.71
CA SER A 26 14.88 2.07 1.87
C SER A 26 15.22 2.00 0.38
N MET A 27 16.46 2.34 0.00
CA MET A 27 16.93 2.18 -1.38
C MET A 27 16.92 0.71 -1.83
N ALA A 28 17.44 -0.18 -0.99
CA ALA A 28 17.46 -1.61 -1.28
C ALA A 28 16.05 -2.20 -1.35
N ALA A 29 15.14 -1.76 -0.49
CA ALA A 29 13.73 -2.12 -0.54
C ALA A 29 13.07 -1.66 -1.85
N PHE A 30 13.32 -0.43 -2.28
CA PHE A 30 12.82 0.11 -3.53
C PHE A 30 13.31 -0.71 -4.74
N ILE A 31 14.62 -0.96 -4.81
CA ILE A 31 15.20 -1.76 -5.90
C ILE A 31 14.64 -3.17 -5.91
N THR A 32 14.50 -3.80 -4.74
CA THR A 32 13.93 -5.15 -4.63
C THR A 32 12.48 -5.18 -5.11
N ALA A 33 11.64 -4.21 -4.71
CA ALA A 33 10.25 -4.12 -5.16
C ALA A 33 10.17 -3.92 -6.68
N LEU A 34 11.04 -3.06 -7.24
CA LEU A 34 11.11 -2.81 -8.68
C LEU A 34 11.50 -4.08 -9.45
N VAL A 35 12.57 -4.75 -9.03
CA VAL A 35 13.06 -5.99 -9.66
C VAL A 35 12.00 -7.09 -9.59
N LEU A 36 11.36 -7.28 -8.43
CA LEU A 36 10.27 -8.24 -8.28
C LEU A 36 9.10 -7.93 -9.21
N SER A 37 8.70 -6.66 -9.30
CA SER A 37 7.61 -6.25 -10.20
C SER A 37 7.92 -6.53 -11.67
N ILE A 38 9.16 -6.27 -12.10
CA ILE A 38 9.59 -6.53 -13.48
C ILE A 38 9.68 -8.04 -13.75
N LEU A 39 10.26 -8.81 -12.86
CA LEU A 39 10.46 -10.25 -13.05
C LEU A 39 9.14 -11.04 -12.97
N LEU A 40 8.29 -10.69 -12.02
CA LEU A 40 7.01 -11.38 -11.82
C LEU A 40 5.90 -10.86 -12.75
N GLY A 41 6.02 -9.63 -13.25
CA GLY A 41 5.02 -8.98 -14.08
C GLY A 41 4.52 -9.81 -15.24
N PRO A 42 5.38 -10.32 -16.14
CA PRO A 42 4.94 -11.13 -17.30
C PRO A 42 4.20 -12.40 -16.87
N ARG A 43 4.69 -13.08 -15.84
CA ARG A 43 4.04 -14.31 -15.32
C ARG A 43 2.68 -14.00 -14.70
N PHE A 44 2.59 -12.92 -13.95
CA PHE A 44 1.36 -12.48 -13.29
C PHE A 44 0.31 -12.04 -14.31
N ILE A 45 0.70 -11.28 -15.33
CA ILE A 45 -0.18 -10.87 -16.42
C ILE A 45 -0.69 -12.10 -17.19
N ALA A 46 0.18 -13.06 -17.48
CA ALA A 46 -0.22 -14.31 -18.14
C ALA A 46 -1.20 -15.12 -17.28
N TRP A 47 -1.01 -15.15 -15.98
CA TRP A 47 -1.91 -15.81 -15.03
C TRP A 47 -3.28 -15.12 -14.97
N LEU A 48 -3.32 -13.78 -14.90
CA LEU A 48 -4.57 -13.00 -14.93
C LEU A 48 -5.34 -13.19 -16.23
N ARG A 49 -4.65 -13.25 -17.38
CA ARG A 49 -5.26 -13.55 -18.68
C ARG A 49 -5.92 -14.93 -18.70
N ARG A 50 -5.28 -15.95 -18.10
CA ARG A 50 -5.86 -17.30 -17.98
C ARG A 50 -7.13 -17.32 -17.14
N LEU A 51 -7.19 -16.48 -16.10
CA LEU A 51 -8.39 -16.31 -15.26
C LEU A 51 -9.51 -15.52 -15.94
N LYS A 52 -9.33 -15.12 -17.20
CA LYS A 52 -10.27 -14.26 -17.95
C LYS A 52 -10.59 -12.95 -17.23
N CYS A 53 -9.67 -12.43 -16.45
CA CYS A 53 -9.78 -11.13 -15.77
C CYS A 53 -9.56 -9.96 -16.73
N GLY A 54 -10.16 -9.99 -17.91
CA GLY A 54 -10.11 -8.93 -18.91
C GLY A 54 -11.30 -7.98 -18.77
N GLN A 55 -11.06 -6.69 -18.98
CA GLN A 55 -12.16 -5.73 -19.06
C GLN A 55 -12.99 -5.98 -20.31
N HIS A 56 -14.31 -6.11 -20.16
CA HIS A 56 -15.27 -5.93 -21.26
C HIS A 56 -15.34 -4.43 -21.56
N ILE A 57 -14.87 -4.04 -22.74
CA ILE A 57 -15.00 -2.66 -23.21
C ILE A 57 -16.40 -2.51 -23.78
N LEU A 58 -17.14 -1.49 -23.31
CA LEU A 58 -18.37 -1.06 -23.97
C LEU A 58 -18.07 -0.71 -25.45
N HIS A 59 -18.84 -1.28 -26.38
CA HIS A 59 -18.70 -1.14 -27.84
C HIS A 59 -18.81 0.32 -28.35
N GLU A 60 -19.08 1.29 -27.48
CA GLU A 60 -19.36 2.67 -27.91
C GLU A 60 -18.12 3.54 -28.17
N VAL A 61 -16.91 3.07 -27.85
CA VAL A 61 -15.69 3.88 -28.03
C VAL A 61 -14.66 3.11 -28.84
N THR A 62 -14.70 3.23 -30.15
CA THR A 62 -13.78 2.60 -31.12
C THR A 62 -12.29 2.94 -30.89
N ALA A 63 -11.97 4.05 -30.18
CA ALA A 63 -10.59 4.45 -29.86
C ALA A 63 -9.90 3.56 -28.83
N HIS A 64 -10.62 2.69 -28.13
CA HIS A 64 -10.08 1.82 -27.07
C HIS A 64 -10.01 0.33 -27.44
N ALA A 65 -10.31 -0.03 -28.68
CA ALA A 65 -10.24 -1.42 -29.15
C ALA A 65 -8.87 -2.10 -28.95
N CYS A 66 -7.78 -1.33 -28.91
CA CYS A 66 -6.43 -1.83 -28.60
C CYS A 66 -6.23 -2.28 -27.13
N LYS A 67 -7.17 -1.97 -26.23
CA LYS A 67 -7.10 -2.33 -24.82
C LYS A 67 -7.96 -3.53 -24.45
N GLU A 68 -8.62 -4.13 -25.42
CA GLU A 68 -9.41 -5.34 -25.22
C GLU A 68 -8.50 -6.47 -24.73
N GLY A 69 -8.84 -7.06 -23.56
CA GLY A 69 -8.04 -8.12 -22.95
C GLY A 69 -6.89 -7.68 -22.05
N THR A 70 -6.74 -6.37 -21.77
CA THR A 70 -5.81 -5.93 -20.70
C THR A 70 -6.35 -6.36 -19.34
N PRO A 71 -5.60 -7.17 -18.56
CA PRO A 71 -6.08 -7.61 -17.27
C PRO A 71 -6.17 -6.43 -16.31
N THR A 72 -7.28 -6.34 -15.58
CA THR A 72 -7.40 -5.53 -14.37
C THR A 72 -6.62 -6.19 -13.23
N MET A 73 -6.47 -5.55 -12.08
CA MET A 73 -5.78 -6.07 -10.89
C MET A 73 -4.24 -6.00 -10.92
N GLY A 74 -3.63 -5.16 -11.76
CA GLY A 74 -2.18 -4.93 -11.73
C GLY A 74 -1.67 -4.42 -10.38
N GLY A 75 -2.52 -3.74 -9.61
CA GLY A 75 -2.22 -3.29 -8.25
C GLY A 75 -1.87 -4.41 -7.27
N LEU A 76 -2.40 -5.63 -7.47
CA LEU A 76 -2.08 -6.80 -6.66
C LEU A 76 -0.59 -7.19 -6.77
N LEU A 77 -0.02 -7.10 -7.96
CA LEU A 77 1.40 -7.37 -8.17
C LEU A 77 2.27 -6.32 -7.45
N MET A 78 1.89 -5.05 -7.57
CA MET A 78 2.61 -3.97 -6.88
C MET A 78 2.55 -4.15 -5.36
N LEU A 79 1.37 -4.46 -4.83
CA LEU A 79 1.16 -4.72 -3.41
C LEU A 79 2.01 -5.91 -2.92
N PHE A 80 2.02 -7.00 -3.67
CA PHE A 80 2.82 -8.18 -3.36
C PHE A 80 4.32 -7.86 -3.34
N SER A 81 4.83 -7.22 -4.40
CA SER A 81 6.24 -6.85 -4.51
C SER A 81 6.67 -5.91 -3.39
N LEU A 82 5.82 -4.94 -3.05
CA LEU A 82 6.06 -3.99 -1.97
C LEU A 82 6.05 -4.68 -0.60
N THR A 83 5.09 -5.56 -0.36
CA THR A 83 5.00 -6.31 0.90
C THR A 83 6.22 -7.20 1.10
N VAL A 84 6.62 -7.97 0.08
CA VAL A 84 7.81 -8.83 0.15
C VAL A 84 9.07 -8.00 0.42
N SER A 85 9.23 -6.90 -0.30
CA SER A 85 10.36 -6.00 -0.13
C SER A 85 10.41 -5.40 1.28
N LEU A 86 9.27 -4.94 1.79
CA LEU A 86 9.16 -4.35 3.11
C LEU A 86 9.46 -5.37 4.21
N LEU A 87 8.91 -6.58 4.12
CA LEU A 87 9.20 -7.68 5.06
C LEU A 87 10.67 -8.09 5.05
N LEU A 88 11.34 -7.99 3.90
CA LEU A 88 12.74 -8.35 3.75
C LEU A 88 13.66 -7.32 4.43
N TRP A 89 13.44 -6.03 4.16
CA TRP A 89 14.37 -4.95 4.54
C TRP A 89 13.99 -4.18 5.80
N ALA A 90 12.70 -4.17 6.18
CA ALA A 90 12.24 -3.42 7.33
C ALA A 90 12.62 -4.11 8.65
N ASP A 91 12.62 -3.30 9.70
CA ASP A 91 12.73 -3.78 11.07
C ASP A 91 11.36 -4.26 11.55
N LEU A 92 11.17 -5.57 11.57
CA LEU A 92 9.89 -6.18 11.96
C LEU A 92 9.55 -6.02 13.46
N GLY A 93 10.50 -5.57 14.27
CA GLY A 93 10.25 -5.20 15.66
C GLY A 93 9.51 -3.87 15.80
N ASN A 94 9.45 -3.07 14.75
CA ASN A 94 8.79 -1.78 14.77
C ASN A 94 7.30 -1.93 14.49
N PHE A 95 6.47 -1.49 15.43
CA PHE A 95 5.01 -1.51 15.34
C PHE A 95 4.47 -0.77 14.10
N TYR A 96 5.06 0.37 13.73
CA TYR A 96 4.62 1.17 12.59
C TYR A 96 4.74 0.46 11.24
N ILE A 97 5.62 -0.54 11.13
CA ILE A 97 5.72 -1.37 9.92
C ILE A 97 4.46 -2.22 9.73
N TRP A 98 3.99 -2.84 10.82
CA TRP A 98 2.75 -3.63 10.81
C TRP A 98 1.53 -2.77 10.58
N GLN A 99 1.52 -1.59 11.18
CA GLN A 99 0.48 -0.58 10.96
C GLN A 99 0.39 -0.18 9.48
N THR A 100 1.53 0.10 8.86
CA THR A 100 1.59 0.43 7.43
C THR A 100 1.07 -0.72 6.57
N LEU A 101 1.48 -1.95 6.86
CA LEU A 101 1.00 -3.14 6.16
C LEU A 101 -0.50 -3.33 6.30
N LEU A 102 -1.05 -3.11 7.51
CA LEU A 102 -2.49 -3.20 7.76
C LEU A 102 -3.26 -2.23 6.87
N VAL A 103 -2.82 -0.97 6.80
CA VAL A 103 -3.43 0.05 5.94
C VAL A 103 -3.35 -0.36 4.47
N PHE A 104 -2.16 -0.76 4.00
CA PHE A 104 -1.96 -1.20 2.62
C PHE A 104 -2.89 -2.36 2.23
N TRP A 105 -2.91 -3.42 3.04
CA TRP A 105 -3.73 -4.58 2.76
C TRP A 105 -5.23 -4.29 2.94
N GLY A 106 -5.59 -3.42 3.87
CA GLY A 106 -6.97 -2.99 4.05
C GLY A 106 -7.52 -2.28 2.82
N PHE A 107 -6.82 -1.27 2.31
CA PHE A 107 -7.23 -0.58 1.08
C PHE A 107 -7.16 -1.48 -0.15
N ALA A 108 -6.16 -2.37 -0.22
CA ALA A 108 -6.06 -3.34 -1.29
C ALA A 108 -7.24 -4.32 -1.30
N ALA A 109 -7.73 -4.76 -0.14
CA ALA A 109 -8.90 -5.61 -0.04
C ALA A 109 -10.16 -4.94 -0.58
N VAL A 110 -10.36 -3.65 -0.27
CA VAL A 110 -11.47 -2.86 -0.83
C VAL A 110 -11.36 -2.75 -2.35
N GLY A 111 -10.15 -2.45 -2.87
CA GLY A 111 -9.90 -2.38 -4.32
C GLY A 111 -10.10 -3.74 -5.01
N PHE A 112 -9.61 -4.80 -4.41
CA PHE A 112 -9.78 -6.17 -4.91
C PHE A 112 -11.25 -6.57 -4.98
N TRP A 113 -12.04 -6.22 -3.97
CA TRP A 113 -13.48 -6.48 -3.96
C TRP A 113 -14.18 -5.72 -5.09
N ASP A 114 -13.84 -4.45 -5.30
CA ASP A 114 -14.36 -3.66 -6.42
C ASP A 114 -14.08 -4.33 -7.77
N ASP A 115 -12.84 -4.71 -8.00
CA ASP A 115 -12.41 -5.37 -9.25
C ASP A 115 -13.07 -6.76 -9.41
N MET A 116 -13.17 -7.53 -8.33
CA MET A 116 -13.83 -8.84 -8.38
C MET A 116 -15.33 -8.71 -8.69
N THR A 117 -15.99 -7.66 -8.18
CA THR A 117 -17.41 -7.40 -8.47
C THR A 117 -17.62 -7.06 -9.93
N LYS A 118 -16.74 -6.25 -10.53
CA LYS A 118 -16.76 -5.94 -11.97
C LYS A 118 -16.62 -7.18 -12.83
N LEU A 119 -15.75 -8.12 -12.42
CA LEU A 119 -15.56 -9.37 -13.15
C LEU A 119 -16.76 -10.29 -13.08
N ARG A 120 -17.47 -10.36 -11.94
CA ARG A 120 -18.61 -11.26 -11.76
C ARG A 120 -19.85 -10.82 -12.51
N HIS A 121 -20.09 -9.53 -12.62
CA HIS A 121 -21.34 -9.02 -13.19
C HIS A 121 -21.25 -8.74 -14.70
N ALA A 122 -20.07 -8.93 -15.34
CA ALA A 122 -19.81 -8.62 -16.76
C ALA A 122 -20.25 -7.19 -17.18
N GLU A 123 -20.69 -6.40 -16.25
CA GLU A 123 -21.00 -4.99 -16.39
C GLU A 123 -19.87 -4.22 -15.73
N ASN A 124 -19.45 -3.10 -16.31
CA ASN A 124 -18.41 -2.23 -15.74
C ASN A 124 -18.86 -1.53 -14.44
N ARG A 125 -19.88 -2.05 -13.77
CA ARG A 125 -20.38 -1.58 -12.48
C ARG A 125 -19.67 -2.33 -11.36
N GLY A 126 -18.67 -1.69 -10.76
CA GLY A 126 -18.06 -2.14 -9.52
C GLY A 126 -18.99 -1.96 -8.31
N ILE A 127 -18.43 -1.98 -7.13
CA ILE A 127 -19.14 -1.70 -5.89
C ILE A 127 -19.71 -0.27 -5.94
N SER A 128 -20.87 -0.05 -5.33
CA SER A 128 -21.44 1.29 -5.24
C SER A 128 -20.46 2.27 -4.55
N GLY A 129 -20.39 3.51 -5.01
CA GLY A 129 -19.47 4.51 -4.45
C GLY A 129 -19.59 4.65 -2.93
N ARG A 130 -20.82 4.52 -2.39
CA ARG A 130 -21.07 4.55 -0.94
C ARG A 130 -20.45 3.34 -0.23
N ALA A 131 -20.54 2.14 -0.78
CA ALA A 131 -19.94 0.93 -0.20
C ALA A 131 -18.40 1.01 -0.24
N LYS A 132 -17.83 1.56 -1.31
CA LYS A 132 -16.38 1.80 -1.43
C LYS A 132 -15.89 2.78 -0.36
N LEU A 133 -16.59 3.90 -0.22
CA LEU A 133 -16.28 4.90 0.80
C LEU A 133 -16.42 4.31 2.22
N ALA A 134 -17.48 3.56 2.48
CA ALA A 134 -17.67 2.88 3.77
C ALA A 134 -16.53 1.90 4.07
N GLY A 135 -16.12 1.09 3.10
CA GLY A 135 -14.97 0.17 3.26
C GLY A 135 -13.67 0.90 3.56
N GLN A 136 -13.40 1.99 2.85
CA GLN A 136 -12.22 2.82 3.11
C GLN A 136 -12.26 3.47 4.49
N LEU A 137 -13.44 3.96 4.90
CA LEU A 137 -13.63 4.54 6.24
C LEU A 137 -13.39 3.50 7.33
N VAL A 138 -13.89 2.28 7.17
CA VAL A 138 -13.65 1.19 8.13
C VAL A 138 -12.16 0.90 8.27
N VAL A 139 -11.43 0.78 7.15
CA VAL A 139 -9.99 0.55 7.18
C VAL A 139 -9.27 1.69 7.91
N ALA A 140 -9.65 2.93 7.63
CA ALA A 140 -9.06 4.12 8.25
C ALA A 140 -9.33 4.14 9.77
N VAL A 141 -10.56 3.85 10.19
CA VAL A 141 -10.93 3.80 11.63
C VAL A 141 -10.16 2.68 12.34
N VAL A 142 -10.07 1.49 11.75
CA VAL A 142 -9.30 0.37 12.33
C VAL A 142 -7.83 0.74 12.45
N ALA A 143 -7.25 1.33 11.42
CA ALA A 143 -5.86 1.79 11.45
C ALA A 143 -5.63 2.85 12.54
N MET A 144 -6.56 3.78 12.69
CA MET A 144 -6.53 4.79 13.73
C MET A 144 -6.59 4.18 15.14
N LEU A 145 -7.51 3.25 15.37
CA LEU A 145 -7.62 2.57 16.67
C LEU A 145 -6.32 1.85 17.02
N PHE A 146 -5.72 1.17 16.06
CA PHE A 146 -4.42 0.52 16.26
C PHE A 146 -3.33 1.54 16.62
N LEU A 147 -3.31 2.70 15.96
CA LEU A 147 -2.32 3.74 16.22
C LEU A 147 -2.45 4.33 17.62
N VAL A 148 -3.69 4.60 18.06
CA VAL A 148 -3.98 5.17 19.39
C VAL A 148 -3.69 4.16 20.52
N MET A 149 -3.72 2.85 20.23
CA MET A 149 -3.36 1.81 21.21
C MET A 149 -1.84 1.72 21.46
N ASP A 150 -1.02 2.34 20.64
CA ASP A 150 0.42 2.39 20.86
C ASP A 150 0.76 3.37 22.01
N PRO A 151 1.40 2.92 23.10
CA PRO A 151 1.79 3.81 24.19
C PRO A 151 2.79 4.91 23.81
N GLY A 152 3.47 4.74 22.67
CA GLY A 152 4.41 5.73 22.12
C GLY A 152 3.77 6.74 21.16
N TYR A 153 2.45 6.66 20.94
CA TYR A 153 1.78 7.58 20.04
C TYR A 153 1.72 9.00 20.61
N SER A 154 2.21 9.95 19.83
CA SER A 154 2.12 11.39 20.13
C SER A 154 1.26 12.08 19.05
N SER A 155 0.23 12.80 19.49
CA SER A 155 -0.63 13.61 18.62
C SER A 155 -0.04 15.00 18.31
N GLN A 156 1.22 15.21 18.61
CA GLN A 156 1.92 16.47 18.32
C GLN A 156 2.22 16.59 16.83
N LEU A 157 1.71 17.66 16.22
CA LEU A 157 2.01 17.98 14.82
C LEU A 157 3.41 18.61 14.73
N SER A 158 4.38 17.85 14.24
CA SER A 158 5.71 18.39 13.92
C SER A 158 5.69 19.01 12.53
N ILE A 159 5.75 20.35 12.47
CA ILE A 159 5.81 21.07 11.21
C ILE A 159 7.27 21.19 10.77
N PRO A 160 7.63 20.71 9.56
CA PRO A 160 8.97 20.92 9.00
C PRO A 160 9.27 22.42 8.97
N PHE A 161 10.46 22.82 9.42
CA PHE A 161 10.99 24.19 9.51
C PHE A 161 10.58 25.00 10.75
N ILE A 162 9.57 24.61 11.54
CA ILE A 162 9.17 25.33 12.77
C ILE A 162 9.25 24.31 13.93
N LYS A 163 10.43 24.15 14.52
CA LYS A 163 10.67 23.15 15.57
C LYS A 163 10.02 23.46 16.90
N ASP A 164 9.80 24.75 17.19
CA ASP A 164 9.35 25.22 18.50
C ASP A 164 7.81 25.26 18.63
N TRP A 165 7.09 25.00 17.56
CA TRP A 165 5.65 24.99 17.56
C TRP A 165 5.11 23.61 17.20
N ALA A 166 4.86 22.80 18.19
CA ALA A 166 4.31 21.45 18.07
C ALA A 166 2.95 21.40 18.80
N PRO A 167 1.87 21.94 18.20
CA PRO A 167 0.56 21.90 18.83
C PRO A 167 0.08 20.46 18.96
N ASP A 168 -0.44 20.11 20.11
CA ASP A 168 -1.12 18.84 20.35
C ASP A 168 -2.56 18.96 19.83
N LEU A 169 -2.84 18.31 18.71
CA LEU A 169 -4.14 18.35 18.06
C LEU A 169 -5.09 17.28 18.59
N GLY A 170 -4.63 16.40 19.47
CA GLY A 170 -5.43 15.31 20.00
C GLY A 170 -6.18 14.52 18.89
N PRO A 171 -7.49 14.23 19.07
CA PRO A 171 -8.27 13.50 18.06
C PRO A 171 -8.45 14.26 16.74
N PHE A 172 -8.29 15.59 16.71
CA PHE A 172 -8.37 16.39 15.48
C PHE A 172 -7.18 16.15 14.54
N TYR A 173 -6.05 15.69 15.03
CA TYR A 173 -4.90 15.31 14.19
C TYR A 173 -5.28 14.32 13.09
N LEU A 174 -6.09 13.35 13.43
CA LEU A 174 -6.56 12.30 12.52
C LEU A 174 -7.63 12.79 11.55
N SER A 175 -8.48 13.71 11.98
CA SER A 175 -9.45 14.37 11.11
C SER A 175 -8.77 15.24 10.04
N LEU A 176 -7.68 15.90 10.38
CA LEU A 176 -6.95 16.79 9.48
C LEU A 176 -6.26 16.00 8.35
N ILE A 177 -5.76 14.81 8.63
CA ILE A 177 -5.18 13.92 7.62
C ILE A 177 -6.25 13.46 6.61
N HIS A 178 -7.48 13.24 7.04
CA HIS A 178 -8.59 12.81 6.17
C HIS A 178 -9.17 13.91 5.29
N ILE A 179 -9.09 15.18 5.72
CA ILE A 179 -9.64 16.32 4.97
C ILE A 179 -8.77 16.70 3.77
N SER A 180 -7.50 16.30 3.76
CA SER A 180 -6.56 16.68 2.69
C SER A 180 -6.73 15.90 1.38
N GLU A 181 -7.60 14.89 1.32
CA GLU A 181 -7.90 14.17 0.08
C GLU A 181 -9.08 14.84 -0.63
N PRO A 182 -8.85 15.64 -1.70
CA PRO A 182 -9.96 16.20 -2.47
C PRO A 182 -10.69 15.01 -3.14
N THR A 183 -11.88 14.71 -2.67
CA THR A 183 -12.82 13.85 -3.37
C THR A 183 -13.13 14.51 -4.72
N ARG A 184 -12.37 14.14 -5.73
CA ARG A 184 -12.61 14.53 -7.11
C ARG A 184 -13.84 13.77 -7.59
N HIS A 185 -15.00 14.37 -7.36
CA HIS A 185 -16.23 14.01 -8.04
C HIS A 185 -16.14 14.57 -9.45
N ALA A 186 -15.91 13.73 -10.41
CA ALA A 186 -16.26 13.98 -11.80
C ALA A 186 -17.17 12.86 -12.25
#